data_a8bdc5b86099e49c883815fe3b41c3c3
#
_entry.id   a8bdc5b86099e49c883815fe3b41c3c3
#
_cell.length_a   1.000
_cell.length_b   1.000
_cell.length_c   1.000
_cell.angle_alpha   90.00
_cell.angle_beta   90.00
_cell.angle_gamma   90.00
#
_symmetry.space_group_name_H-M   'P 1'
#
loop_
_entity.id
_entity.type
_entity.pdbx_description
1 polymer ?
#
loop_
_entity_poly.entity_id
_entity_poly.type
_entity_poly.pdbx_seq_one_letter_code
_entity_poly.pdbx_strand_id
1 'polypeptide(L)'
;MIKFALKNMFVRRARVVLVTLSIVLSASVALLAFNISQQVSEGIVSTAGYYDMIIGPSGSSTQLAMNTMFFTDEPLGTISYEYVEELQASGLTNAVVPFTMGDSYNGAKIVGTIPAYLEGKQLKSGAMFSEPFEAVVGSSVADRYGLSLGDSLITSHGLTGTGHAHESNPLTVVGILKKTGTAYDNVIFTACETVWAVHDHSEGEHTESAEAHVLSDTAAPTDDNESDQTLMSHAPAHTPVTEAHEEVTSGTDDETHDHEHSEVCAILIKSKSFNDYYKLMEIYGKNASLLCINPSTVLREVLEQVDLSTQIVYILCAIILLMNIVVISVITLLNMYDAQKEIALMRLIGISMRKIGQLYMIQNGLIGFISTVLALLLSHACLSLMGSFVASMGIVLNVTRTYSMEWAIMALVFVLSVSPTMARILSMSRKDSLHV
;
A
#
# COMPACT_ATOMS: atom_id res chain seq x y z
N MET A 1 37.21 -12.16 32.55
CA MET A 1 36.24 -13.09 31.96
C MET A 1 35.81 -12.68 30.58
N ILE A 2 35.35 -11.44 30.34
CA ILE A 2 34.91 -10.95 29.01
C ILE A 2 36.00 -11.08 27.91
N LYS A 3 37.24 -10.65 28.19
CA LYS A 3 38.37 -10.81 27.26
C LYS A 3 38.62 -12.27 26.85
N PHE A 4 38.45 -13.21 27.81
CA PHE A 4 38.61 -14.64 27.53
C PHE A 4 37.44 -15.19 26.72
N ALA A 5 36.22 -14.78 27.03
CA ALA A 5 35.02 -15.12 26.24
C ALA A 5 35.17 -14.66 24.78
N LEU A 6 35.60 -13.41 24.55
CA LEU A 6 35.84 -12.87 23.20
C LEU A 6 36.92 -13.69 22.45
N LYS A 7 38.06 -14.00 23.11
CA LYS A 7 39.12 -14.81 22.49
C LYS A 7 38.63 -16.20 22.09
N ASN A 8 37.83 -16.83 22.94
CA ASN A 8 37.22 -18.15 22.65
C ASN A 8 36.21 -18.08 21.45
N MET A 9 35.45 -16.98 21.34
CA MET A 9 34.57 -16.74 20.19
C MET A 9 35.36 -16.67 18.87
N PHE A 10 36.51 -15.97 18.86
CA PHE A 10 37.35 -15.86 17.67
C PHE A 10 37.99 -17.20 17.25
N VAL A 11 38.31 -18.08 18.20
CA VAL A 11 38.83 -19.44 17.90
C VAL A 11 37.77 -20.30 17.21
N ARG A 12 36.49 -20.14 17.61
CA ARG A 12 35.36 -20.92 17.07
C ARG A 12 34.48 -20.11 16.12
N ARG A 13 35.07 -19.17 15.37
CA ARG A 13 34.39 -18.16 14.54
C ARG A 13 33.29 -18.72 13.65
N ALA A 14 33.51 -19.86 12.97
CA ALA A 14 32.50 -20.43 12.07
C ALA A 14 31.19 -20.79 12.77
N ARG A 15 31.28 -21.34 13.99
CA ARG A 15 30.08 -21.69 14.80
C ARG A 15 29.39 -20.44 15.32
N VAL A 16 30.16 -19.44 15.78
CA VAL A 16 29.61 -18.16 16.25
C VAL A 16 28.86 -17.46 15.12
N VAL A 17 29.44 -17.43 13.92
CA VAL A 17 28.79 -16.85 12.72
C VAL A 17 27.51 -17.59 12.37
N LEU A 18 27.51 -18.92 12.39
CA LEU A 18 26.31 -19.72 12.10
C LEU A 18 25.16 -19.43 13.08
N VAL A 19 25.46 -19.44 14.39
CA VAL A 19 24.45 -19.14 15.42
C VAL A 19 23.94 -17.69 15.27
N THR A 20 24.85 -16.74 15.13
CA THR A 20 24.51 -15.32 14.93
C THR A 20 23.62 -15.15 13.68
N LEU A 21 24.00 -15.73 12.56
CA LEU A 21 23.24 -15.64 11.32
C LEU A 21 21.83 -16.24 11.45
N SER A 22 21.73 -17.40 12.11
CA SER A 22 20.44 -18.06 12.35
C SER A 22 19.51 -17.19 13.20
N ILE A 23 20.02 -16.60 14.28
CA ILE A 23 19.24 -15.71 15.15
C ILE A 23 18.87 -14.41 14.38
N VAL A 24 19.83 -13.81 13.68
CA VAL A 24 19.62 -12.58 12.91
C VAL A 24 18.51 -12.77 11.88
N LEU A 25 18.60 -13.84 11.09
CA LEU A 25 17.64 -14.08 10.01
C LEU A 25 16.22 -14.29 10.54
N SER A 26 16.06 -15.15 11.56
CA SER A 26 14.73 -15.43 12.11
C SER A 26 14.13 -14.24 12.87
N ALA A 27 14.94 -13.52 13.64
CA ALA A 27 14.48 -12.36 14.38
C ALA A 27 14.16 -11.18 13.44
N SER A 28 14.95 -10.99 12.37
CA SER A 28 14.68 -9.94 11.38
C SER A 28 13.37 -10.18 10.62
N VAL A 29 13.06 -11.43 10.27
CA VAL A 29 11.78 -11.79 9.64
C VAL A 29 10.61 -11.49 10.57
N ALA A 30 10.70 -11.84 11.86
CA ALA A 30 9.66 -11.57 12.82
C ALA A 30 9.44 -10.07 13.05
N LEU A 31 10.53 -9.29 13.17
CA LEU A 31 10.47 -7.83 13.31
C LEU A 31 9.92 -7.16 12.04
N LEU A 32 10.33 -7.62 10.87
CA LEU A 32 9.86 -7.10 9.59
C LEU A 32 8.35 -7.34 9.41
N ALA A 33 7.90 -8.57 9.68
CA ALA A 33 6.49 -8.93 9.59
C ALA A 33 5.62 -8.08 10.55
N PHE A 34 6.09 -7.87 11.78
CA PHE A 34 5.42 -7.02 12.75
C PHE A 34 5.34 -5.57 12.26
N ASN A 35 6.46 -4.99 11.80
CA ASN A 35 6.51 -3.61 11.31
C ASN A 35 5.59 -3.36 10.12
N ILE A 36 5.61 -4.24 9.13
CA ILE A 36 4.72 -4.13 7.96
C ILE A 36 3.27 -4.19 8.41
N SER A 37 2.90 -5.21 9.17
CA SER A 37 1.53 -5.38 9.65
C SER A 37 1.01 -4.17 10.42
N GLN A 38 1.82 -3.65 11.35
CA GLN A 38 1.43 -2.51 12.17
C GLN A 38 1.26 -1.23 11.33
N GLN A 39 2.20 -0.96 10.43
CA GLN A 39 2.15 0.23 9.59
C GLN A 39 1.04 0.16 8.54
N VAL A 40 0.76 -1.02 7.98
CA VAL A 40 -0.38 -1.24 7.08
C VAL A 40 -1.70 -0.98 7.81
N SER A 41 -1.89 -1.57 8.97
CA SER A 41 -3.11 -1.36 9.77
C SER A 41 -3.31 0.10 10.16
N GLU A 42 -2.26 0.79 10.62
CA GLU A 42 -2.33 2.21 10.96
C GLU A 42 -2.57 3.10 9.73
N GLY A 43 -1.97 2.77 8.58
CA GLY A 43 -2.17 3.47 7.32
C GLY A 43 -3.63 3.40 6.87
N ILE A 44 -4.24 2.21 6.93
CA ILE A 44 -5.66 2.00 6.60
C ILE A 44 -6.55 2.81 7.55
N VAL A 45 -6.35 2.68 8.86
CA VAL A 45 -7.19 3.38 9.86
C VAL A 45 -7.08 4.90 9.75
N SER A 46 -5.89 5.44 9.48
CA SER A 46 -5.68 6.89 9.38
C SER A 46 -6.35 7.54 8.16
N THR A 47 -6.62 6.74 7.13
CA THR A 47 -7.26 7.23 5.90
C THR A 47 -8.79 7.18 5.98
N ALA A 48 -9.35 6.32 6.84
CA ALA A 48 -10.78 5.97 6.89
C ALA A 48 -11.74 7.03 7.48
N GLY A 49 -11.27 8.09 8.11
CA GLY A 49 -12.08 8.77 9.14
C GLY A 49 -12.83 10.03 8.72
N TYR A 50 -12.64 10.58 7.51
CA TYR A 50 -13.20 11.91 7.19
C TYR A 50 -14.58 11.86 6.53
N TYR A 51 -14.77 11.01 5.54
CA TYR A 51 -16.03 10.86 4.81
C TYR A 51 -16.85 9.69 5.36
N ASP A 52 -18.17 9.88 5.45
CA ASP A 52 -19.09 8.85 5.97
C ASP A 52 -19.86 8.10 4.87
N MET A 53 -19.83 8.62 3.63
CA MET A 53 -20.41 7.97 2.46
C MET A 53 -19.56 8.21 1.21
N ILE A 54 -19.49 7.20 0.35
CA ILE A 54 -18.96 7.31 -1.01
C ILE A 54 -20.03 6.79 -1.97
N ILE A 55 -20.32 7.57 -3.01
CA ILE A 55 -21.21 7.18 -4.11
C ILE A 55 -20.36 7.02 -5.36
N GLY A 56 -20.59 5.96 -6.10
CA GLY A 56 -19.92 5.67 -7.37
C GLY A 56 -20.79 4.80 -8.26
N PRO A 57 -20.30 4.39 -9.44
CA PRO A 57 -21.01 3.47 -10.31
C PRO A 57 -21.16 2.10 -9.67
N SER A 58 -22.19 1.34 -10.10
CA SER A 58 -22.46 -0.01 -9.57
C SER A 58 -21.27 -0.95 -9.78
N GLY A 59 -20.92 -1.75 -8.77
CA GLY A 59 -19.80 -2.67 -8.82
C GLY A 59 -19.32 -3.14 -7.45
N SER A 60 -18.02 -3.26 -7.28
CA SER A 60 -17.39 -3.73 -6.04
C SER A 60 -17.23 -2.61 -5.01
N SER A 61 -17.80 -2.77 -3.83
CA SER A 61 -17.65 -1.84 -2.71
C SER A 61 -16.19 -1.68 -2.26
N THR A 62 -15.44 -2.78 -2.27
CA THR A 62 -14.01 -2.77 -1.93
C THR A 62 -13.20 -2.02 -2.97
N GLN A 63 -13.46 -2.23 -4.27
CA GLN A 63 -12.76 -1.53 -5.34
C GLN A 63 -13.04 -0.03 -5.29
N LEU A 64 -14.31 0.38 -5.10
CA LEU A 64 -14.68 1.78 -4.95
C LEU A 64 -13.96 2.45 -3.78
N ALA A 65 -13.92 1.80 -2.60
CA ALA A 65 -13.22 2.31 -1.44
C ALA A 65 -11.70 2.36 -1.64
N MET A 66 -11.10 1.31 -2.23
CA MET A 66 -9.66 1.24 -2.49
C MET A 66 -9.22 2.29 -3.52
N ASN A 67 -10.03 2.52 -4.56
CA ASN A 67 -9.76 3.53 -5.57
C ASN A 67 -9.81 4.95 -4.99
N THR A 68 -10.88 5.29 -4.26
CA THR A 68 -11.11 6.66 -3.77
C THR A 68 -10.28 7.05 -2.56
N MET A 69 -9.91 6.10 -1.69
CA MET A 69 -9.23 6.39 -0.43
C MET A 69 -7.73 6.09 -0.46
N PHE A 70 -7.33 5.06 -1.22
CA PHE A 70 -5.94 4.62 -1.30
C PHE A 70 -5.33 4.85 -2.68
N PHE A 71 -6.14 5.33 -3.64
CA PHE A 71 -5.72 5.56 -5.03
C PHE A 71 -5.11 4.30 -5.65
N THR A 72 -5.58 3.14 -5.20
CA THR A 72 -5.27 1.82 -5.77
C THR A 72 -6.42 1.38 -6.66
N ASP A 73 -6.23 0.34 -7.41
CA ASP A 73 -7.19 -0.17 -8.41
C ASP A 73 -7.61 0.85 -9.48
N GLU A 74 -8.30 0.38 -10.48
CA GLU A 74 -8.90 1.20 -11.52
C GLU A 74 -10.28 1.67 -11.07
N PRO A 75 -10.76 2.84 -11.53
CA PRO A 75 -12.15 3.25 -11.32
C PRO A 75 -13.13 2.20 -11.84
N LEU A 76 -14.29 2.08 -11.19
CA LEU A 76 -15.37 1.19 -11.64
C LEU A 76 -16.06 1.68 -12.92
N GLY A 77 -15.87 2.94 -13.28
CA GLY A 77 -16.54 3.68 -14.32
C GLY A 77 -16.83 5.10 -13.82
N THR A 78 -17.79 5.75 -14.44
CA THR A 78 -18.15 7.14 -14.15
C THR A 78 -19.66 7.28 -13.85
N ILE A 79 -20.01 8.37 -13.18
CA ILE A 79 -21.38 8.82 -12.91
C ILE A 79 -21.49 10.30 -13.25
N SER A 80 -22.70 10.79 -13.60
CA SER A 80 -22.92 12.19 -13.92
C SER A 80 -22.54 13.14 -12.78
N TYR A 81 -21.94 14.26 -13.12
CA TYR A 81 -21.62 15.34 -12.18
C TYR A 81 -22.88 16.00 -11.58
N GLU A 82 -24.05 15.87 -12.23
CA GLU A 82 -25.33 16.33 -11.70
C GLU A 82 -25.61 15.83 -10.28
N TYR A 83 -25.17 14.61 -9.96
CA TYR A 83 -25.28 14.07 -8.59
C TYR A 83 -24.49 14.88 -7.55
N VAL A 84 -23.38 15.52 -7.96
CA VAL A 84 -22.61 16.41 -7.09
C VAL A 84 -23.44 17.65 -6.76
N GLU A 85 -24.07 18.27 -7.78
CA GLU A 85 -24.90 19.45 -7.64
C GLU A 85 -26.17 19.16 -6.82
N GLU A 86 -26.85 18.05 -7.10
CA GLU A 86 -28.01 17.59 -6.29
C GLU A 86 -27.64 17.41 -4.81
N LEU A 87 -26.50 16.77 -4.53
CA LEU A 87 -26.02 16.53 -3.18
C LEU A 87 -25.68 17.83 -2.46
N GLN A 88 -25.05 18.80 -3.15
CA GLN A 88 -24.76 20.12 -2.62
C GLN A 88 -26.05 20.91 -2.33
N ALA A 89 -27.01 20.86 -3.23
CA ALA A 89 -28.31 21.51 -3.09
C ALA A 89 -29.20 20.85 -2.03
N SER A 90 -29.02 19.57 -1.70
CA SER A 90 -29.86 18.80 -0.79
C SER A 90 -29.95 19.38 0.62
N GLY A 91 -28.94 20.14 1.04
CA GLY A 91 -28.83 20.66 2.40
C GLY A 91 -28.56 19.60 3.48
N LEU A 92 -28.31 18.33 3.10
CA LEU A 92 -28.06 17.20 4.01
C LEU A 92 -26.55 16.95 4.23
N THR A 93 -25.68 17.64 3.49
CA THR A 93 -24.24 17.42 3.47
C THR A 93 -23.45 18.60 4.06
N ASN A 94 -22.34 18.32 4.73
CA ASN A 94 -21.34 19.30 5.14
C ASN A 94 -20.24 19.47 4.09
N ALA A 95 -19.91 18.38 3.37
CA ALA A 95 -18.99 18.39 2.26
C ALA A 95 -19.44 17.39 1.21
N VAL A 96 -19.31 17.77 -0.05
CA VAL A 96 -19.49 16.93 -1.25
C VAL A 96 -18.26 17.15 -2.10
N VAL A 97 -17.49 16.08 -2.32
CA VAL A 97 -16.21 16.15 -3.00
C VAL A 97 -16.25 15.22 -4.21
N PRO A 98 -16.21 15.78 -5.43
CA PRO A 98 -16.07 14.99 -6.64
C PRO A 98 -14.66 14.39 -6.70
N PHE A 99 -14.58 13.21 -7.29
CA PHE A 99 -13.35 12.46 -7.46
C PHE A 99 -13.31 11.84 -8.85
N THR A 100 -12.27 12.14 -9.60
CA THR A 100 -11.99 11.54 -10.91
C THR A 100 -10.54 11.08 -10.97
N MET A 101 -10.27 9.99 -11.67
CA MET A 101 -8.95 9.42 -11.83
C MET A 101 -8.89 8.61 -13.13
N GLY A 102 -7.94 8.91 -14.00
CA GLY A 102 -7.80 8.22 -15.29
C GLY A 102 -6.39 8.31 -15.86
N ASP A 103 -5.60 9.28 -15.40
CA ASP A 103 -4.28 9.60 -15.90
C ASP A 103 -3.17 9.36 -14.89
N SER A 104 -1.93 9.37 -15.39
CA SER A 104 -0.74 9.25 -14.55
C SER A 104 0.43 10.08 -15.09
N TYR A 105 1.37 10.39 -14.22
CA TYR A 105 2.68 10.95 -14.53
C TYR A 105 3.76 9.96 -14.14
N ASN A 106 4.42 9.34 -15.10
CA ASN A 106 5.44 8.30 -14.84
C ASN A 106 4.97 7.20 -13.86
N GLY A 107 3.66 6.86 -13.90
CA GLY A 107 3.04 5.89 -13.00
C GLY A 107 2.59 6.46 -11.64
N ALA A 108 2.82 7.74 -11.34
CA ALA A 108 2.15 8.44 -10.25
C ALA A 108 0.75 8.84 -10.72
N LYS A 109 -0.28 8.40 -9.99
CA LYS A 109 -1.67 8.63 -10.36
C LYS A 109 -2.07 10.09 -10.22
N ILE A 110 -2.92 10.56 -11.12
CA ILE A 110 -3.49 11.90 -11.10
C ILE A 110 -4.95 11.80 -10.66
N VAL A 111 -5.29 12.61 -9.69
CA VAL A 111 -6.64 12.72 -9.13
C VAL A 111 -7.18 14.11 -9.40
N GLY A 112 -8.26 14.17 -10.16
CA GLY A 112 -9.07 15.38 -10.31
C GLY A 112 -10.06 15.48 -9.15
N THR A 113 -10.09 16.63 -8.48
CA THR A 113 -10.94 16.87 -7.32
C THR A 113 -11.03 18.37 -7.02
N ILE A 114 -11.53 18.75 -5.87
CA ILE A 114 -11.58 20.13 -5.39
C ILE A 114 -10.60 20.34 -4.22
N PRO A 115 -10.11 21.59 -3.97
CA PRO A 115 -9.17 21.87 -2.88
C PRO A 115 -9.64 21.39 -1.50
N ALA A 116 -10.96 21.34 -1.26
CA ALA A 116 -11.56 20.86 -0.02
C ALA A 116 -11.19 19.37 0.29
N TYR A 117 -10.84 18.58 -0.72
CA TYR A 117 -10.37 17.21 -0.53
C TYR A 117 -9.05 17.15 0.25
N LEU A 118 -8.23 18.16 0.10
CA LEU A 118 -6.94 18.29 0.79
C LEU A 118 -7.04 19.13 2.09
N GLU A 119 -8.26 19.44 2.55
CA GLU A 119 -8.45 20.19 3.79
C GLU A 119 -7.76 19.48 4.98
N GLY A 120 -7.05 20.26 5.80
CA GLY A 120 -6.25 19.75 6.91
C GLY A 120 -4.88 19.16 6.52
N LYS A 121 -4.54 19.02 5.24
CA LYS A 121 -3.20 18.66 4.78
C LYS A 121 -2.32 19.90 4.70
N GLN A 122 -1.08 19.79 5.19
CA GLN A 122 -0.13 20.88 5.15
C GLN A 122 0.71 20.83 3.87
N LEU A 123 0.96 21.99 3.28
CA LEU A 123 1.93 22.15 2.21
C LEU A 123 3.36 22.24 2.78
N LYS A 124 4.32 21.64 2.08
CA LYS A 124 5.76 21.84 2.27
C LYS A 124 6.19 23.15 1.61
N SER A 125 5.61 23.45 0.43
CA SER A 125 5.88 24.65 -0.36
C SER A 125 4.74 24.92 -1.32
N GLY A 126 4.60 26.16 -1.78
CA GLY A 126 3.61 26.60 -2.77
C GLY A 126 2.23 26.88 -2.20
N ALA A 127 1.21 26.74 -3.04
CA ALA A 127 -0.21 26.96 -2.74
C ALA A 127 -1.07 25.76 -3.16
N MET A 128 -2.33 25.72 -2.75
CA MET A 128 -3.31 24.80 -3.31
C MET A 128 -3.67 25.21 -4.74
N PHE A 129 -4.02 24.25 -5.57
CA PHE A 129 -4.53 24.51 -6.91
C PHE A 129 -5.85 25.32 -6.81
N SER A 130 -6.06 26.23 -7.72
CA SER A 130 -7.24 27.09 -7.82
C SER A 130 -7.82 27.14 -9.24
N GLU A 131 -7.01 26.84 -10.23
CA GLU A 131 -7.37 26.87 -11.64
C GLU A 131 -7.10 25.50 -12.30
N PRO A 132 -7.75 25.20 -13.44
CA PRO A 132 -7.41 24.03 -14.25
C PRO A 132 -5.93 24.01 -14.62
N PHE A 133 -5.36 22.82 -14.76
CA PHE A 133 -3.95 22.55 -15.07
C PHE A 133 -2.95 22.94 -13.99
N GLU A 134 -3.40 23.40 -12.83
CA GLU A 134 -2.59 23.52 -11.63
C GLU A 134 -2.55 22.19 -10.88
N ALA A 135 -1.39 21.82 -10.36
CA ALA A 135 -1.19 20.55 -9.64
C ALA A 135 -0.53 20.73 -8.27
N VAL A 136 -1.06 20.01 -7.29
CA VAL A 136 -0.44 19.79 -5.98
C VAL A 136 0.11 18.38 -5.92
N VAL A 137 1.42 18.26 -5.69
CA VAL A 137 2.14 16.99 -5.77
C VAL A 137 2.34 16.39 -4.37
N GLY A 138 2.07 15.10 -4.22
CA GLY A 138 2.38 14.37 -3.00
C GLY A 138 3.88 14.29 -2.72
N SER A 139 4.25 14.28 -1.44
CA SER A 139 5.66 14.40 -1.02
C SER A 139 6.56 13.29 -1.58
N SER A 140 6.09 12.06 -1.67
CA SER A 140 6.87 10.93 -2.22
C SER A 140 7.04 11.02 -3.73
N VAL A 141 6.05 11.56 -4.44
CA VAL A 141 6.13 11.81 -5.88
C VAL A 141 7.15 12.91 -6.16
N ALA A 142 7.07 14.03 -5.41
CA ALA A 142 8.03 15.12 -5.55
C ALA A 142 9.48 14.67 -5.29
N ASP A 143 9.69 13.90 -4.22
CA ASP A 143 11.02 13.37 -3.87
C ASP A 143 11.52 12.34 -4.90
N ARG A 144 10.64 11.48 -5.45
CA ARG A 144 11.00 10.43 -6.43
C ARG A 144 11.43 10.99 -7.77
N TYR A 145 10.74 12.01 -8.26
CA TYR A 145 10.96 12.59 -9.58
C TYR A 145 11.72 13.92 -9.54
N GLY A 146 12.09 14.40 -8.34
CA GLY A 146 12.83 15.65 -8.16
C GLY A 146 12.02 16.89 -8.51
N LEU A 147 10.70 16.86 -8.32
CA LEU A 147 9.79 17.94 -8.74
C LEU A 147 9.86 19.14 -7.80
N SER A 148 9.79 20.32 -8.41
CA SER A 148 9.82 21.64 -7.77
C SER A 148 8.64 22.48 -8.23
N LEU A 149 8.35 23.57 -7.51
CA LEU A 149 7.32 24.51 -7.93
C LEU A 149 7.65 25.12 -9.29
N GLY A 150 6.65 25.19 -10.16
CA GLY A 150 6.75 25.68 -11.54
C GLY A 150 7.16 24.61 -12.57
N ASP A 151 7.47 23.39 -12.14
CA ASP A 151 7.73 22.30 -13.10
C ASP A 151 6.47 21.92 -13.86
N SER A 152 6.67 21.52 -15.13
CA SER A 152 5.63 21.10 -16.05
C SER A 152 5.56 19.58 -16.11
N LEU A 153 4.36 19.02 -15.93
CA LEU A 153 4.12 17.59 -15.93
C LEU A 153 3.31 17.20 -17.18
N ILE A 154 3.92 16.43 -18.07
CA ILE A 154 3.22 15.83 -19.21
C ILE A 154 2.58 14.53 -18.71
N THR A 155 1.26 14.47 -18.73
CA THR A 155 0.48 13.33 -18.26
C THR A 155 0.28 12.30 -19.38
N SER A 156 -0.01 11.07 -19.01
CA SER A 156 -0.32 10.00 -19.95
C SER A 156 -1.62 9.31 -19.55
N HIS A 157 -2.36 8.88 -20.56
CA HIS A 157 -3.59 8.12 -20.35
C HIS A 157 -3.33 6.79 -19.67
N GLY A 158 -4.18 6.44 -18.72
CA GLY A 158 -4.06 5.21 -17.92
C GLY A 158 -3.16 5.33 -16.69
N LEU A 159 -3.33 4.37 -15.78
CA LEU A 159 -2.73 4.42 -14.44
C LEU A 159 -1.29 3.87 -14.39
N THR A 160 -0.79 3.31 -15.49
CA THR A 160 0.53 2.65 -15.56
C THR A 160 1.60 3.46 -16.29
N GLY A 161 1.26 4.62 -16.84
CA GLY A 161 2.20 5.50 -17.55
C GLY A 161 2.65 4.98 -18.93
N THR A 162 1.96 4.01 -19.50
CA THR A 162 2.26 3.42 -20.82
C THR A 162 1.29 3.89 -21.92
N GLY A 163 0.34 4.77 -21.60
CA GLY A 163 -0.65 5.31 -22.51
C GLY A 163 -0.14 6.49 -23.36
N HIS A 164 -1.02 7.05 -24.19
CA HIS A 164 -0.71 8.24 -24.98
C HIS A 164 -0.41 9.44 -24.08
N ALA A 165 0.62 10.20 -24.40
CA ALA A 165 1.03 11.38 -23.63
C ALA A 165 0.21 12.61 -24.07
N HIS A 166 -0.24 13.41 -23.14
CA HIS A 166 -0.98 14.66 -23.36
C HIS A 166 0.00 15.85 -23.43
N GLU A 167 0.77 15.93 -24.54
CA GLU A 167 1.79 16.97 -24.70
C GLU A 167 1.22 18.39 -24.83
N SER A 168 -0.03 18.51 -25.28
CA SER A 168 -0.70 19.82 -25.50
C SER A 168 -1.12 20.51 -24.20
N ASN A 169 -1.37 19.76 -23.13
CA ASN A 169 -1.96 20.27 -21.89
C ASN A 169 -1.17 19.84 -20.64
N PRO A 170 0.05 20.36 -20.44
CA PRO A 170 0.85 20.00 -19.29
C PRO A 170 0.31 20.62 -18.00
N LEU A 171 0.39 19.88 -16.88
CA LEU A 171 0.08 20.42 -15.56
C LEU A 171 1.27 21.18 -15.00
N THR A 172 1.00 22.28 -14.30
CA THR A 172 2.02 23.07 -13.61
C THR A 172 2.01 22.76 -12.10
N VAL A 173 3.15 22.45 -11.53
CA VAL A 173 3.29 22.21 -10.08
C VAL A 173 3.19 23.54 -9.34
N VAL A 174 2.07 23.78 -8.65
CA VAL A 174 1.84 24.98 -7.82
C VAL A 174 2.04 24.72 -6.32
N GLY A 175 1.99 23.45 -5.89
CA GLY A 175 2.17 23.08 -4.50
C GLY A 175 2.78 21.69 -4.32
N ILE A 176 3.46 21.50 -3.18
CA ILE A 176 4.00 20.20 -2.76
C ILE A 176 3.50 19.92 -1.35
N LEU A 177 2.86 18.78 -1.15
CA LEU A 177 2.37 18.35 0.17
C LEU A 177 3.54 18.05 1.11
N LYS A 178 3.36 18.38 2.38
CA LYS A 178 4.21 17.87 3.44
C LYS A 178 3.94 16.38 3.61
N LYS A 179 4.97 15.60 3.92
CA LYS A 179 4.85 14.16 4.12
C LYS A 179 3.77 13.83 5.15
N THR A 180 2.74 13.10 4.69
CA THR A 180 1.58 12.70 5.50
C THR A 180 1.74 11.30 6.09
N GLY A 181 2.52 10.44 5.45
CA GLY A 181 2.62 9.01 5.76
C GLY A 181 1.40 8.21 5.32
N THR A 182 0.61 8.76 4.39
CA THR A 182 -0.60 8.15 3.83
C THR A 182 -0.51 8.05 2.30
N ALA A 183 -1.51 7.46 1.67
CA ALA A 183 -1.59 7.33 0.22
C ALA A 183 -1.48 8.67 -0.55
N TYR A 184 -1.86 9.77 0.08
CA TYR A 184 -1.74 11.14 -0.48
C TYR A 184 -0.31 11.51 -0.89
N ASP A 185 0.70 10.91 -0.25
CA ASP A 185 2.11 11.17 -0.57
C ASP A 185 2.52 10.67 -1.96
N ASN A 186 1.76 9.73 -2.55
CA ASN A 186 2.07 9.04 -3.81
C ASN A 186 1.22 9.51 -5.00
N VAL A 187 0.46 10.59 -4.88
CA VAL A 187 -0.54 11.05 -5.84
C VAL A 187 -0.31 12.51 -6.20
N ILE A 188 -0.75 12.89 -7.39
CA ILE A 188 -0.81 14.27 -7.90
C ILE A 188 -2.28 14.68 -7.91
N PHE A 189 -2.59 15.86 -7.35
CA PHE A 189 -3.95 16.39 -7.26
C PHE A 189 -4.10 17.60 -8.17
N THR A 190 -5.22 17.67 -8.88
CA THR A 190 -5.58 18.78 -9.77
C THR A 190 -7.10 19.03 -9.72
N ALA A 191 -7.58 20.04 -10.39
CA ALA A 191 -9.02 20.28 -10.54
C ALA A 191 -9.70 19.21 -11.41
N CYS A 192 -10.98 18.91 -11.17
CA CYS A 192 -11.76 17.97 -12.01
C CYS A 192 -11.78 18.42 -13.47
N GLU A 193 -11.91 19.72 -13.70
CA GLU A 193 -11.95 20.37 -15.00
C GLU A 193 -10.69 20.08 -15.83
N THR A 194 -9.54 19.91 -15.18
CA THR A 194 -8.31 19.50 -15.86
C THR A 194 -8.45 18.12 -16.48
N VAL A 195 -9.01 17.17 -15.73
CA VAL A 195 -9.17 15.78 -16.21
C VAL A 195 -10.17 15.74 -17.35
N TRP A 196 -11.28 16.48 -17.26
CA TRP A 196 -12.27 16.57 -18.34
C TRP A 196 -11.66 17.19 -19.60
N ALA A 197 -10.98 18.32 -19.49
CA ALA A 197 -10.36 19.00 -20.64
C ALA A 197 -9.29 18.15 -21.36
N VAL A 198 -8.61 17.26 -20.63
CA VAL A 198 -7.65 16.33 -21.22
C VAL A 198 -8.36 15.22 -22.02
N HIS A 199 -9.52 14.75 -21.54
CA HIS A 199 -10.28 13.68 -22.18
C HIS A 199 -11.12 14.15 -23.37
N ASP A 200 -11.67 15.38 -23.36
CA ASP A 200 -12.46 15.96 -24.45
C ASP A 200 -11.66 16.07 -25.79
N HIS A 201 -10.34 16.27 -25.68
CA HIS A 201 -9.47 16.34 -26.86
C HIS A 201 -9.09 14.97 -27.44
N SER A 202 -9.24 13.89 -26.67
CA SER A 202 -8.86 12.53 -27.10
C SER A 202 -9.91 11.88 -28.01
N GLU A 203 -11.18 12.28 -27.92
CA GLU A 203 -12.24 11.76 -28.80
C GLU A 203 -12.13 12.30 -30.24
N GLY A 204 -11.50 13.46 -30.44
CA GLY A 204 -11.26 14.05 -31.76
C GLY A 204 -10.15 13.38 -32.57
N GLU A 205 -9.17 12.76 -31.93
CA GLU A 205 -8.05 12.11 -32.65
C GLU A 205 -8.32 10.65 -33.06
N HIS A 206 -9.30 9.99 -32.46
CA HIS A 206 -9.62 8.58 -32.79
C HIS A 206 -10.46 8.37 -34.02
N THR A 207 -11.06 9.43 -34.63
CA THR A 207 -11.86 9.31 -35.84
C THR A 207 -11.03 9.32 -37.14
N GLU A 208 -9.77 9.76 -37.11
CA GLU A 208 -8.92 9.81 -38.34
C GLU A 208 -8.06 8.55 -38.57
N SER A 209 -7.88 7.68 -37.58
CA SER A 209 -7.01 6.49 -37.71
C SER A 209 -7.74 5.18 -38.03
N ALA A 210 -9.08 5.18 -38.13
CA ALA A 210 -9.87 3.97 -38.40
C ALA A 210 -10.13 3.73 -39.93
N GLU A 211 -9.82 4.67 -40.81
CA GLU A 211 -10.09 4.52 -42.27
C GLU A 211 -8.91 4.05 -43.12
N ALA A 212 -7.72 3.81 -42.56
CA ALA A 212 -6.51 3.52 -43.35
C ALA A 212 -6.08 2.04 -43.41
N HIS A 213 -6.86 1.07 -42.94
CA HIS A 213 -6.44 -0.36 -42.91
C HIS A 213 -7.46 -1.33 -43.53
N VAL A 214 -8.07 -0.98 -44.66
CA VAL A 214 -8.76 -1.97 -45.49
C VAL A 214 -8.33 -1.73 -46.94
N LEU A 215 -7.22 -2.36 -47.35
CA LEU A 215 -6.93 -2.79 -48.72
C LEU A 215 -5.53 -3.42 -48.76
N SER A 216 -5.46 -4.73 -48.62
CA SER A 216 -4.68 -5.69 -49.42
C SER A 216 -4.50 -7.00 -48.67
N ASP A 217 -5.23 -8.00 -49.11
CA ASP A 217 -4.62 -9.21 -49.59
C ASP A 217 -5.69 -10.13 -50.19
N THR A 218 -5.61 -10.24 -51.49
CA THR A 218 -6.27 -11.23 -52.34
C THR A 218 -5.36 -12.46 -52.39
N ALA A 219 -5.81 -13.62 -52.01
CA ALA A 219 -5.58 -14.91 -52.69
C ALA A 219 -6.29 -16.06 -51.98
N ALA A 220 -7.28 -16.61 -52.63
CA ALA A 220 -7.84 -17.94 -52.43
C ALA A 220 -6.99 -18.97 -53.21
N PRO A 221 -7.29 -20.32 -53.27
CA PRO A 221 -8.48 -21.03 -52.80
C PRO A 221 -8.24 -22.46 -52.30
N THR A 222 -9.36 -23.21 -52.12
CA THR A 222 -9.64 -24.66 -52.10
C THR A 222 -9.72 -25.29 -50.70
N ASP A 223 -10.65 -26.09 -50.37
CA ASP A 223 -11.77 -26.88 -50.89
C ASP A 223 -12.38 -27.67 -49.71
N ASP A 224 -13.68 -27.93 -49.86
CA ASP A 224 -14.42 -29.10 -49.41
C ASP A 224 -15.02 -29.23 -47.99
N ASN A 225 -16.31 -29.18 -48.02
CA ASN A 225 -17.34 -30.13 -47.64
C ASN A 225 -18.18 -29.99 -46.37
N GLU A 226 -19.43 -29.79 -46.67
CA GLU A 226 -20.69 -30.44 -46.27
C GLU A 226 -21.30 -30.20 -44.88
N SER A 227 -22.50 -29.66 -45.03
CA SER A 227 -23.81 -29.99 -44.41
C SER A 227 -23.99 -29.69 -42.89
N ASP A 228 -25.03 -29.09 -42.44
CA ASP A 228 -26.46 -29.21 -42.69
C ASP A 228 -27.26 -28.21 -41.82
N GLN A 229 -28.27 -27.59 -42.43
CA GLN A 229 -29.61 -27.21 -41.94
C GLN A 229 -29.86 -26.37 -40.67
N THR A 230 -30.41 -25.21 -40.94
CA THR A 230 -31.80 -24.68 -40.76
C THR A 230 -32.18 -24.16 -39.38
N LEU A 231 -32.60 -22.92 -39.33
CA LEU A 231 -33.95 -22.32 -39.37
C LEU A 231 -33.96 -20.90 -38.77
N MET A 232 -34.33 -19.94 -39.56
CA MET A 232 -35.29 -18.84 -39.38
C MET A 232 -35.48 -18.24 -37.97
N SER A 233 -35.47 -16.86 -37.77
CA SER A 233 -36.51 -15.99 -38.30
C SER A 233 -36.37 -14.56 -37.73
N HIS A 234 -36.53 -13.58 -38.63
CA HIS A 234 -37.12 -12.26 -38.45
C HIS A 234 -36.43 -11.13 -37.67
N ALA A 235 -35.91 -10.21 -38.47
CA ALA A 235 -35.90 -8.77 -38.19
C ALA A 235 -37.27 -8.12 -38.45
N PRO A 236 -37.51 -6.94 -37.89
CA PRO A 236 -37.93 -5.88 -38.81
C PRO A 236 -37.10 -4.59 -38.72
N ALA A 237 -36.94 -3.99 -39.85
CA ALA A 237 -36.36 -2.70 -40.14
C ALA A 237 -37.14 -1.55 -39.50
N HIS A 238 -36.44 -0.53 -39.02
CA HIS A 238 -37.00 0.81 -38.88
C HIS A 238 -36.20 1.82 -39.68
N THR A 239 -36.95 2.49 -40.53
CA THR A 239 -36.61 3.58 -41.41
C THR A 239 -36.20 4.86 -40.67
N PRO A 240 -35.36 5.73 -41.25
CA PRO A 240 -34.99 7.01 -40.70
C PRO A 240 -36.06 8.06 -40.88
N VAL A 241 -36.37 8.83 -39.85
CA VAL A 241 -37.16 10.04 -39.93
C VAL A 241 -36.20 11.23 -39.86
N THR A 242 -36.19 11.97 -40.95
CA THR A 242 -35.56 13.28 -41.11
C THR A 242 -36.50 14.32 -40.54
N GLU A 243 -36.08 15.11 -39.56
CA GLU A 243 -36.73 16.38 -39.25
C GLU A 243 -35.73 17.53 -39.11
N ALA A 244 -36.17 18.68 -39.53
CA ALA A 244 -35.44 19.81 -40.02
C ALA A 244 -34.90 20.71 -38.91
N HIS A 245 -33.79 21.38 -39.21
CA HIS A 245 -33.24 22.54 -38.53
C HIS A 245 -34.23 23.71 -38.47
N GLU A 246 -34.40 24.29 -37.29
CA GLU A 246 -34.75 25.70 -37.14
C GLU A 246 -33.66 26.42 -36.30
N GLU A 247 -33.03 27.35 -36.99
CA GLU A 247 -32.03 28.27 -36.50
C GLU A 247 -32.77 29.40 -35.72
N VAL A 248 -32.48 29.56 -34.42
CA VAL A 248 -32.86 30.80 -33.68
C VAL A 248 -31.61 31.37 -33.04
N THR A 249 -31.29 32.56 -33.50
CA THR A 249 -30.19 33.42 -33.09
C THR A 249 -30.42 34.13 -31.76
N SER A 250 -29.31 34.27 -31.04
CA SER A 250 -28.87 35.41 -30.21
C SER A 250 -29.48 35.64 -28.82
N GLY A 251 -28.64 35.55 -27.85
CA GLY A 251 -28.42 36.65 -26.98
C GLY A 251 -28.26 36.36 -25.51
N THR A 252 -27.14 36.74 -24.99
CA THR A 252 -26.76 37.06 -23.64
C THR A 252 -25.95 36.03 -22.90
N ASP A 253 -24.69 36.39 -22.72
CA ASP A 253 -23.67 35.81 -21.88
C ASP A 253 -24.17 35.70 -20.43
N ASP A 254 -24.43 34.47 -20.01
CA ASP A 254 -24.44 34.06 -18.63
C ASP A 254 -23.46 32.86 -18.54
N GLU A 255 -22.29 33.06 -17.97
CA GLU A 255 -21.28 32.02 -17.77
C GLU A 255 -21.79 30.98 -16.76
N THR A 256 -22.80 30.22 -17.12
CA THR A 256 -23.06 28.91 -16.55
C THR A 256 -22.25 27.93 -17.36
N HIS A 257 -21.11 27.49 -16.80
CA HIS A 257 -20.35 26.37 -17.34
C HIS A 257 -21.31 25.20 -17.54
N ASP A 258 -21.50 24.84 -18.80
CA ASP A 258 -22.34 23.74 -19.24
C ASP A 258 -21.66 22.42 -18.82
N HIS A 259 -22.01 21.91 -17.64
CA HIS A 259 -21.51 20.64 -17.11
C HIS A 259 -22.29 19.41 -17.62
N GLU A 260 -23.06 19.57 -18.70
CA GLU A 260 -24.00 18.56 -19.20
C GLU A 260 -23.33 17.24 -19.64
N HIS A 261 -21.99 17.22 -19.78
CA HIS A 261 -21.19 16.01 -20.11
C HIS A 261 -20.09 15.70 -19.11
N SER A 262 -20.04 16.39 -17.97
CA SER A 262 -19.01 16.16 -16.97
C SER A 262 -19.30 14.92 -16.14
N GLU A 263 -18.33 14.02 -16.00
CA GLU A 263 -18.45 12.78 -15.28
C GLU A 263 -17.41 12.67 -14.15
N VAL A 264 -17.77 11.97 -13.11
CA VAL A 264 -16.86 11.67 -11.98
C VAL A 264 -16.83 10.19 -11.66
N CYS A 265 -15.68 9.68 -11.22
CA CYS A 265 -15.53 8.27 -10.84
C CYS A 265 -16.20 7.98 -9.49
N ALA A 266 -16.30 8.98 -8.62
CA ALA A 266 -16.95 8.85 -7.33
C ALA A 266 -17.26 10.22 -6.71
N ILE A 267 -18.13 10.23 -5.71
CA ILE A 267 -18.46 11.39 -4.88
C ILE A 267 -18.26 11.00 -3.42
N LEU A 268 -17.37 11.73 -2.73
CA LEU A 268 -17.14 11.54 -1.31
C LEU A 268 -17.97 12.55 -0.52
N ILE A 269 -18.69 12.07 0.47
CA ILE A 269 -19.70 12.85 1.18
C ILE A 269 -19.42 12.85 2.68
N LYS A 270 -19.58 14.01 3.26
CA LYS A 270 -19.70 14.22 4.71
C LYS A 270 -21.10 14.68 5.03
N SER A 271 -21.91 13.85 5.63
CA SER A 271 -23.27 14.22 6.03
C SER A 271 -23.29 15.17 7.22
N LYS A 272 -24.34 15.99 7.34
CA LYS A 272 -24.50 16.93 8.47
C LYS A 272 -24.77 16.21 9.79
N SER A 273 -25.54 15.14 9.73
CA SER A 273 -25.89 14.34 10.90
C SER A 273 -26.07 12.86 10.52
N PHE A 274 -26.09 12.03 11.55
CA PHE A 274 -26.36 10.60 11.38
C PHE A 274 -27.73 10.32 10.71
N ASN A 275 -28.75 11.15 11.02
CA ASN A 275 -30.06 11.02 10.40
C ASN A 275 -30.03 11.40 8.90
N ASP A 276 -29.22 12.40 8.53
CA ASP A 276 -29.08 12.84 7.15
C ASP A 276 -28.29 11.80 6.32
N TYR A 277 -27.32 11.11 6.93
CA TYR A 277 -26.67 9.95 6.33
C TYR A 277 -27.68 8.87 5.90
N TYR A 278 -28.62 8.51 6.77
CA TYR A 278 -29.65 7.51 6.41
C TYR A 278 -30.61 8.00 5.34
N LYS A 279 -30.95 9.28 5.32
CA LYS A 279 -31.78 9.84 4.23
C LYS A 279 -31.06 9.74 2.88
N LEU A 280 -29.78 10.12 2.85
CA LEU A 280 -28.95 10.03 1.64
C LEU A 280 -28.83 8.57 1.18
N MET A 281 -28.60 7.65 2.11
CA MET A 281 -28.55 6.22 1.82
C MET A 281 -29.88 5.68 1.29
N GLU A 282 -31.02 6.22 1.77
CA GLU A 282 -32.34 5.85 1.28
C GLU A 282 -32.61 6.40 -0.13
N ILE A 283 -32.17 7.61 -0.43
CA ILE A 283 -32.38 8.26 -1.73
C ILE A 283 -31.52 7.59 -2.80
N TYR A 284 -30.20 7.55 -2.58
CA TYR A 284 -29.24 7.12 -3.60
C TYR A 284 -29.00 5.60 -3.59
N GLY A 285 -29.14 4.94 -2.45
CA GLY A 285 -28.94 3.49 -2.34
C GLY A 285 -30.03 2.62 -2.99
N LYS A 286 -31.15 3.24 -3.42
CA LYS A 286 -32.23 2.56 -4.20
C LYS A 286 -31.96 2.60 -5.70
N ASN A 287 -31.03 3.43 -6.16
CA ASN A 287 -30.69 3.54 -7.56
C ASN A 287 -29.76 2.38 -7.97
N ALA A 288 -30.22 1.51 -8.86
CA ALA A 288 -29.50 0.32 -9.29
C ALA A 288 -28.20 0.63 -10.06
N SER A 289 -28.07 1.83 -10.63
CA SER A 289 -26.86 2.28 -11.33
C SER A 289 -25.80 2.84 -10.39
N LEU A 290 -26.14 3.13 -9.13
CA LEU A 290 -25.25 3.72 -8.16
C LEU A 290 -24.89 2.71 -7.06
N LEU A 291 -23.68 2.80 -6.58
CA LEU A 291 -23.19 2.10 -5.41
C LEU A 291 -22.93 3.11 -4.29
N CYS A 292 -23.67 3.00 -3.21
CA CYS A 292 -23.47 3.81 -2.00
C CYS A 292 -22.80 2.96 -0.92
N ILE A 293 -21.63 3.36 -0.46
CA ILE A 293 -20.90 2.65 0.57
C ILE A 293 -20.59 3.53 1.78
N ASN A 294 -20.49 2.88 2.94
CA ASN A 294 -19.84 3.48 4.10
C ASN A 294 -18.38 3.05 4.10
N PRO A 295 -17.42 3.98 3.88
CA PRO A 295 -16.00 3.62 3.79
C PRO A 295 -15.47 2.94 5.06
N SER A 296 -15.94 3.34 6.24
CA SER A 296 -15.50 2.72 7.50
C SER A 296 -15.92 1.24 7.62
N THR A 297 -17.04 0.86 7.04
CA THR A 297 -17.53 -0.54 7.05
C THR A 297 -16.68 -1.40 6.11
N VAL A 298 -16.45 -0.91 4.89
CA VAL A 298 -15.63 -1.61 3.89
C VAL A 298 -14.19 -1.77 4.39
N LEU A 299 -13.64 -0.71 4.99
CA LEU A 299 -12.28 -0.78 5.54
C LEU A 299 -12.16 -1.73 6.72
N ARG A 300 -13.22 -1.87 7.53
CA ARG A 300 -13.24 -2.90 8.59
C ARG A 300 -13.15 -4.30 8.00
N GLU A 301 -13.89 -4.59 6.93
CA GLU A 301 -13.83 -5.89 6.24
C GLU A 301 -12.43 -6.15 5.67
N VAL A 302 -11.81 -5.14 5.05
CA VAL A 302 -10.42 -5.23 4.56
C VAL A 302 -9.45 -5.46 5.72
N LEU A 303 -9.60 -4.74 6.84
CA LEU A 303 -8.76 -4.91 8.02
C LEU A 303 -8.91 -6.30 8.63
N GLU A 304 -10.12 -6.85 8.71
CA GLU A 304 -10.34 -8.22 9.20
C GLU A 304 -9.61 -9.26 8.34
N GLN A 305 -9.56 -9.08 7.02
CA GLN A 305 -8.80 -9.94 6.12
C GLN A 305 -7.29 -9.78 6.34
N VAL A 306 -6.80 -8.56 6.52
CA VAL A 306 -5.39 -8.26 6.84
C VAL A 306 -5.01 -8.87 8.19
N ASP A 307 -5.87 -8.76 9.19
CA ASP A 307 -5.63 -9.31 10.53
C ASP A 307 -5.54 -10.84 10.52
N LEU A 308 -6.40 -11.53 9.76
CA LEU A 308 -6.30 -12.98 9.57
C LEU A 308 -4.98 -13.38 8.91
N SER A 309 -4.57 -12.69 7.85
CA SER A 309 -3.28 -12.92 7.18
C SER A 309 -2.11 -12.66 8.13
N THR A 310 -2.19 -11.61 8.92
CA THR A 310 -1.20 -11.25 9.94
C THR A 310 -1.06 -12.32 11.02
N GLN A 311 -2.18 -12.90 11.50
CA GLN A 311 -2.14 -13.99 12.47
C GLN A 311 -1.40 -15.22 11.91
N ILE A 312 -1.63 -15.58 10.65
CA ILE A 312 -0.90 -16.67 9.99
C ILE A 312 0.61 -16.37 9.95
N VAL A 313 0.99 -15.14 9.59
CA VAL A 313 2.40 -14.72 9.58
C VAL A 313 3.01 -14.80 10.97
N TYR A 314 2.31 -14.37 12.03
CA TYR A 314 2.79 -14.49 13.40
C TYR A 314 2.97 -15.94 13.85
N ILE A 315 2.06 -16.84 13.45
CA ILE A 315 2.20 -18.28 13.71
C ILE A 315 3.45 -18.82 13.02
N LEU A 316 3.69 -18.48 11.75
CA LEU A 316 4.89 -18.87 11.03
C LEU A 316 6.16 -18.31 11.70
N CYS A 317 6.16 -17.06 12.10
CA CYS A 317 7.27 -16.46 12.86
C CYS A 317 7.52 -17.20 14.19
N ALA A 318 6.47 -17.58 14.91
CA ALA A 318 6.60 -18.35 16.15
C ALA A 318 7.22 -19.74 15.88
N ILE A 319 6.83 -20.40 14.80
CA ILE A 319 7.43 -21.70 14.38
C ILE A 319 8.91 -21.51 14.03
N ILE A 320 9.28 -20.46 13.28
CA ILE A 320 10.66 -20.15 12.94
C ILE A 320 11.50 -19.89 14.22
N LEU A 321 10.97 -19.13 15.16
CA LEU A 321 11.63 -18.87 16.44
C LEU A 321 11.79 -20.15 17.27
N LEU A 322 10.79 -21.03 17.28
CA LEU A 322 10.87 -22.34 17.95
C LEU A 322 11.95 -23.23 17.33
N MET A 323 11.99 -23.30 15.99
CA MET A 323 13.05 -24.03 15.29
C MET A 323 14.45 -23.47 15.60
N ASN A 324 14.57 -22.15 15.76
CA ASN A 324 15.82 -21.53 16.20
C ASN A 324 16.26 -21.98 17.61
N ILE A 325 15.34 -22.11 18.56
CA ILE A 325 15.66 -22.63 19.90
C ILE A 325 16.24 -24.04 19.80
N VAL A 326 15.68 -24.90 18.93
CA VAL A 326 16.20 -26.25 18.70
C VAL A 326 17.61 -26.20 18.13
N VAL A 327 17.83 -25.40 17.09
CA VAL A 327 19.15 -25.22 16.46
C VAL A 327 20.19 -24.72 17.46
N ILE A 328 19.87 -23.67 18.23
CA ILE A 328 20.77 -23.14 19.26
C ILE A 328 21.04 -24.18 20.34
N SER A 329 20.03 -24.96 20.74
CA SER A 329 20.17 -26.01 21.73
C SER A 329 21.12 -27.13 21.25
N VAL A 330 20.96 -27.57 20.02
CA VAL A 330 21.85 -28.59 19.40
C VAL A 330 23.28 -28.07 19.30
N ILE A 331 23.49 -26.84 18.82
CA ILE A 331 24.83 -26.26 18.72
C ILE A 331 25.44 -26.06 20.11
N THR A 332 24.66 -25.65 21.10
CA THR A 332 25.14 -25.52 22.49
C THR A 332 25.57 -26.87 23.07
N LEU A 333 24.80 -27.94 22.82
CA LEU A 333 25.15 -29.29 23.21
C LEU A 333 26.46 -29.76 22.58
N LEU A 334 26.61 -29.58 21.26
CA LEU A 334 27.84 -29.93 20.54
C LEU A 334 29.04 -29.16 21.06
N ASN A 335 28.88 -27.84 21.29
CA ASN A 335 29.94 -26.99 21.84
C ASN A 335 30.40 -27.48 23.23
N MET A 336 29.45 -27.88 24.10
CA MET A 336 29.81 -28.40 25.43
C MET A 336 30.44 -29.79 25.35
N TYR A 337 30.03 -30.63 24.40
CA TYR A 337 30.66 -31.94 24.15
C TYR A 337 32.12 -31.76 23.75
N ASP A 338 32.40 -30.90 22.78
CA ASP A 338 33.74 -30.59 22.30
C ASP A 338 34.62 -29.91 23.39
N ALA A 339 33.98 -29.14 24.29
CA ALA A 339 34.67 -28.43 25.35
C ALA A 339 34.94 -29.28 26.58
N GLN A 340 34.52 -30.55 26.64
CA GLN A 340 34.69 -31.40 27.83
C GLN A 340 36.13 -31.50 28.28
N LYS A 341 37.09 -31.62 27.34
CA LYS A 341 38.53 -31.66 27.65
C LYS A 341 39.02 -30.35 28.24
N GLU A 342 38.58 -29.23 27.70
CA GLU A 342 38.93 -27.89 28.21
C GLU A 342 38.33 -27.64 29.60
N ILE A 343 37.06 -28.07 29.80
CA ILE A 343 36.39 -27.98 31.09
C ILE A 343 37.10 -28.83 32.14
N ALA A 344 37.53 -30.05 31.79
CA ALA A 344 38.30 -30.93 32.68
C ALA A 344 39.65 -30.31 33.07
N LEU A 345 40.37 -29.73 32.11
CA LEU A 345 41.61 -28.98 32.35
C LEU A 345 41.38 -27.78 33.28
N MET A 346 40.31 -26.99 33.07
CA MET A 346 39.97 -25.87 33.93
C MET A 346 39.65 -26.32 35.38
N ARG A 347 39.00 -27.47 35.51
CA ARG A 347 38.74 -28.09 36.86
C ARG A 347 40.00 -28.54 37.55
N LEU A 348 40.95 -29.12 36.80
CA LEU A 348 42.26 -29.52 37.36
C LEU A 348 43.05 -28.33 37.90
N ILE A 349 42.91 -27.14 37.31
CA ILE A 349 43.54 -25.89 37.76
C ILE A 349 42.73 -25.26 38.90
N GLY A 350 41.61 -25.87 39.35
CA GLY A 350 40.79 -25.39 40.48
C GLY A 350 39.71 -24.38 40.13
N ILE A 351 39.34 -24.21 38.86
CA ILE A 351 38.24 -23.32 38.48
C ILE A 351 36.90 -23.98 38.77
N SER A 352 36.07 -23.34 39.59
CA SER A 352 34.75 -23.87 39.96
C SER A 352 33.78 -23.93 38.77
N MET A 353 32.86 -24.93 38.75
CA MET A 353 31.84 -25.06 37.72
C MET A 353 30.97 -23.81 37.54
N ARG A 354 30.71 -23.07 38.62
CA ARG A 354 29.96 -21.80 38.56
C ARG A 354 30.69 -20.74 37.68
N LYS A 355 32.02 -20.65 37.81
CA LYS A 355 32.83 -19.70 36.98
C LYS A 355 32.87 -20.14 35.51
N ILE A 356 32.94 -21.44 35.22
CA ILE A 356 32.89 -22.01 33.89
C ILE A 356 31.50 -21.70 33.29
N GLY A 357 30.41 -21.95 34.02
CA GLY A 357 29.06 -21.62 33.61
C GLY A 357 28.87 -20.12 33.28
N GLN A 358 29.39 -19.24 34.16
CA GLN A 358 29.35 -17.79 33.90
C GLN A 358 30.08 -17.39 32.61
N LEU A 359 31.20 -18.05 32.30
CA LEU A 359 31.93 -17.79 31.08
C LEU A 359 31.08 -18.09 29.83
N TYR A 360 30.41 -19.25 29.78
CA TYR A 360 29.53 -19.62 28.68
C TYR A 360 28.27 -18.75 28.60
N MET A 361 27.73 -18.34 29.78
CA MET A 361 26.62 -17.38 29.85
C MET A 361 27.00 -16.01 29.23
N ILE A 362 28.17 -15.48 29.57
CA ILE A 362 28.68 -14.23 29.03
C ILE A 362 28.88 -14.36 27.50
N GLN A 363 29.47 -15.47 27.05
CA GLN A 363 29.70 -15.73 25.64
C GLN A 363 28.40 -15.76 24.83
N ASN A 364 27.41 -16.58 25.25
CA ASN A 364 26.15 -16.71 24.55
C ASN A 364 25.25 -15.47 24.70
N GLY A 365 25.34 -14.79 25.85
CA GLY A 365 24.69 -13.49 26.06
C GLY A 365 25.22 -12.42 25.08
N LEU A 366 26.53 -12.40 24.84
CA LEU A 366 27.13 -11.45 23.90
C LEU A 366 26.70 -11.77 22.45
N ILE A 367 26.69 -13.06 22.08
CA ILE A 367 26.21 -13.51 20.76
C ILE A 367 24.72 -13.13 20.60
N GLY A 368 23.88 -13.42 21.58
CA GLY A 368 22.45 -13.07 21.56
C GLY A 368 22.22 -11.57 21.41
N PHE A 369 22.96 -10.75 22.18
CA PHE A 369 22.86 -9.30 22.11
C PHE A 369 23.27 -8.73 20.73
N ILE A 370 24.42 -9.16 20.22
CA ILE A 370 24.87 -8.75 18.88
C ILE A 370 23.87 -9.19 17.81
N SER A 371 23.36 -10.41 17.92
CA SER A 371 22.38 -10.94 16.96
C SER A 371 21.07 -10.16 16.97
N THR A 372 20.54 -9.77 18.13
CA THR A 372 19.30 -8.99 18.22
C THR A 372 19.46 -7.58 17.64
N VAL A 373 20.60 -6.93 17.91
CA VAL A 373 20.90 -5.61 17.31
C VAL A 373 21.03 -5.70 15.79
N LEU A 374 21.77 -6.72 15.28
CA LEU A 374 21.89 -6.94 13.84
C LEU A 374 20.55 -7.30 13.20
N ALA A 375 19.69 -8.03 13.89
CA ALA A 375 18.35 -8.37 13.40
C ALA A 375 17.46 -7.12 13.25
N LEU A 376 17.52 -6.20 14.20
CA LEU A 376 16.81 -4.92 14.11
C LEU A 376 17.31 -4.11 12.92
N LEU A 377 18.63 -3.96 12.76
CA LEU A 377 19.20 -3.23 11.63
C LEU A 377 18.83 -3.86 10.28
N LEU A 378 18.87 -5.19 10.19
CA LEU A 378 18.50 -5.91 8.97
C LEU A 378 17.00 -5.76 8.67
N SER A 379 16.13 -5.83 9.68
CA SER A 379 14.69 -5.60 9.52
C SER A 379 14.39 -4.21 8.95
N HIS A 380 14.99 -3.15 9.50
CA HIS A 380 14.80 -1.79 9.01
C HIS A 380 15.43 -1.57 7.61
N ALA A 381 16.55 -2.21 7.32
CA ALA A 381 17.14 -2.19 5.99
C ALA A 381 16.21 -2.86 4.94
N CYS A 382 15.64 -4.03 5.26
CA CYS A 382 14.66 -4.69 4.41
C CYS A 382 13.38 -3.84 4.24
N LEU A 383 12.91 -3.21 5.32
CA LEU A 383 11.75 -2.31 5.26
C LEU A 383 12.02 -1.13 4.30
N SER A 384 13.24 -0.58 4.32
CA SER A 384 13.66 0.48 3.38
C SER A 384 13.64 0.02 1.93
N LEU A 385 14.13 -1.19 1.66
CA LEU A 385 14.13 -1.76 0.30
C LEU A 385 12.71 -2.07 -0.21
N MET A 386 11.82 -2.51 0.69
CA MET A 386 10.44 -2.80 0.33
C MET A 386 9.55 -1.54 0.26
N GLY A 387 10.03 -0.41 0.75
CA GLY A 387 9.25 0.83 0.84
C GLY A 387 8.67 1.30 -0.50
N SER A 388 9.45 1.20 -1.59
CA SER A 388 8.97 1.57 -2.93
C SER A 388 7.91 0.61 -3.48
N PHE A 389 8.04 -0.69 -3.20
CA PHE A 389 7.07 -1.69 -3.61
C PHE A 389 5.74 -1.53 -2.85
N VAL A 390 5.79 -1.34 -1.54
CA VAL A 390 4.58 -1.15 -0.72
C VAL A 390 3.93 0.23 -1.00
N ALA A 391 4.73 1.24 -1.37
CA ALA A 391 4.21 2.54 -1.78
C ALA A 391 3.36 2.46 -3.06
N SER A 392 3.66 1.54 -3.99
CA SER A 392 2.81 1.32 -5.16
C SER A 392 1.42 0.75 -4.82
N MET A 393 1.27 0.18 -3.63
CA MET A 393 -0.02 -0.29 -3.07
C MET A 393 -0.74 0.81 -2.25
N GLY A 394 -0.33 2.08 -2.37
CA GLY A 394 -0.95 3.19 -1.66
C GLY A 394 -0.56 3.33 -0.17
N ILE A 395 0.39 2.53 0.33
CA ILE A 395 0.80 2.54 1.74
C ILE A 395 2.22 3.07 1.86
N VAL A 396 2.42 4.10 2.68
CA VAL A 396 3.75 4.69 2.91
C VAL A 396 4.36 4.11 4.18
N LEU A 397 5.45 3.35 4.03
CA LEU A 397 6.21 2.81 5.14
C LEU A 397 7.19 3.86 5.71
N ASN A 398 7.19 4.02 7.03
CA ASN A 398 8.13 4.87 7.73
C ASN A 398 9.26 4.02 8.35
N VAL A 399 10.42 4.03 7.71
CA VAL A 399 11.58 3.22 8.11
C VAL A 399 12.15 3.63 9.47
N THR A 400 11.98 4.89 9.88
CA THR A 400 12.55 5.40 11.14
C THR A 400 11.63 5.21 12.35
N ARG A 401 10.40 4.78 12.12
CA ARG A 401 9.44 4.56 13.20
C ARG A 401 9.73 3.26 13.91
N THR A 402 9.84 3.31 15.23
CA THR A 402 10.03 2.15 16.09
C THR A 402 8.84 2.00 17.04
N TYR A 403 8.41 0.77 17.26
CA TYR A 403 7.30 0.44 18.14
C TYR A 403 7.80 -0.17 19.46
N SER A 404 7.07 0.06 20.54
CA SER A 404 7.42 -0.53 21.86
C SER A 404 7.45 -2.06 21.82
N MET A 405 6.63 -2.67 20.94
CA MET A 405 6.57 -4.11 20.77
C MET A 405 7.84 -4.71 20.14
N GLU A 406 8.57 -3.94 19.33
CA GLU A 406 9.86 -4.38 18.78
C GLU A 406 10.87 -4.66 19.88
N TRP A 407 10.90 -3.82 20.90
CA TRP A 407 11.76 -4.02 22.09
C TRP A 407 11.37 -5.29 22.87
N ALA A 408 10.06 -5.58 22.93
CA ALA A 408 9.58 -6.82 23.55
C ALA A 408 9.99 -8.06 22.74
N ILE A 409 9.89 -8.01 21.42
CA ILE A 409 10.35 -9.09 20.51
C ILE A 409 11.86 -9.28 20.66
N MET A 410 12.64 -8.20 20.66
CA MET A 410 14.09 -8.24 20.86
C MET A 410 14.46 -8.87 22.22
N ALA A 411 13.78 -8.46 23.28
CA ALA A 411 14.00 -9.03 24.63
C ALA A 411 13.65 -10.53 24.66
N LEU A 412 12.55 -10.92 24.04
CA LEU A 412 12.15 -12.32 23.88
C LEU A 412 13.21 -13.15 23.14
N VAL A 413 13.66 -12.68 21.98
CA VAL A 413 14.70 -13.36 21.17
C VAL A 413 16.00 -13.47 21.97
N PHE A 414 16.39 -12.42 22.68
CA PHE A 414 17.56 -12.45 23.54
C PHE A 414 17.43 -13.50 24.64
N VAL A 415 16.33 -13.55 25.37
CA VAL A 415 16.07 -14.55 26.40
C VAL A 415 16.07 -15.96 25.82
N LEU A 416 15.44 -16.16 24.67
CA LEU A 416 15.41 -17.44 23.97
C LEU A 416 16.81 -17.89 23.54
N SER A 417 17.67 -16.97 23.11
CA SER A 417 19.06 -17.28 22.68
C SER A 417 19.95 -17.74 23.86
N VAL A 418 19.69 -17.26 25.07
CA VAL A 418 20.46 -17.59 26.26
C VAL A 418 19.89 -18.80 27.03
N SER A 419 18.61 -19.09 26.87
CA SER A 419 17.87 -20.10 27.63
C SER A 419 18.46 -21.53 27.59
N PRO A 420 18.95 -22.07 26.41
CA PRO A 420 19.51 -23.40 26.34
C PRO A 420 20.79 -23.55 27.17
N THR A 421 21.60 -22.49 27.20
CA THR A 421 22.84 -22.45 28.00
C THR A 421 22.52 -22.45 29.46
N MET A 422 21.53 -21.66 29.88
CA MET A 422 21.09 -21.60 31.28
C MET A 422 20.52 -22.94 31.74
N ALA A 423 19.68 -23.58 30.93
CA ALA A 423 19.12 -24.89 31.24
C ALA A 423 20.23 -25.95 31.45
N ARG A 424 21.27 -25.91 30.61
CA ARG A 424 22.39 -26.84 30.68
C ARG A 424 23.24 -26.63 31.90
N ILE A 425 23.57 -25.38 32.25
CA ILE A 425 24.34 -25.05 33.49
C ILE A 425 23.59 -25.53 34.72
N LEU A 426 22.28 -25.33 34.80
CA LEU A 426 21.44 -25.80 35.88
C LEU A 426 21.44 -27.33 35.98
N SER A 427 21.38 -28.04 34.84
CA SER A 427 21.45 -29.51 34.85
C SER A 427 22.79 -30.05 35.33
N MET A 428 23.90 -29.39 35.00
CA MET A 428 25.24 -29.77 35.45
C MET A 428 25.44 -29.47 36.95
N SER A 429 24.96 -28.34 37.44
CA SER A 429 25.01 -27.97 38.85
C SER A 429 24.23 -28.96 39.76
N ARG A 430 23.08 -29.46 39.29
CA ARG A 430 22.30 -30.49 39.98
C ARG A 430 23.03 -31.84 40.06
N LYS A 431 23.76 -32.23 39.04
CA LYS A 431 24.53 -33.48 39.04
C LYS A 431 25.73 -33.43 40.00
N ASP A 432 26.43 -32.26 40.06
CA ASP A 432 27.53 -32.09 41.01
C ASP A 432 27.06 -32.12 42.50
N SER A 433 25.81 -31.69 42.78
CA SER A 433 25.25 -31.74 44.15
C SER A 433 24.72 -33.11 44.58
N LEU A 434 24.58 -34.07 43.63
CA LEU A 434 24.16 -35.45 43.92
C LEU A 434 25.35 -36.41 44.10
N HIS A 435 26.58 -35.94 43.88
CA HIS A 435 27.82 -36.71 44.04
C HIS A 435 28.71 -36.21 45.16
N VAL A 436 28.22 -35.33 46.03
CA VAL A 436 28.79 -34.94 47.32
C VAL A 436 27.90 -35.51 48.43
#